data_47ae4aeaec74a4e1a67e426ae602cb76
#
_entry.id   47ae4aeaec74a4e1a67e426ae602cb76
#
_cell.length_a   1.000
_cell.length_b   1.000
_cell.length_c   1.000
_cell.angle_alpha   90.00
_cell.angle_beta   90.00
_cell.angle_gamma   90.00
#
_symmetry.space_group_name_H-M   'P 1'
#
loop_
_entity.id
_entity.type
_entity.pdbx_description
1 polymer ?
#
loop_
_entity_poly.entity_id
_entity_poly.type
_entity_poly.pdbx_seq_one_letter_code
_entity_poly.pdbx_strand_id
1 'polypeptide(L)'
;MRVDQHYEPTYRREVVAPLLESIKKGYCHTVVSVRGMGLGPLFKFLRLHPVIKELVSPDNFEFSLINFDEVSPLNQKQFLKEFLRDLRSILVTNAVQKNQYIEVEYARGIASEDEHEVLYSIKNLLQVSMEADIRIVVLLQEFDEVARRNNTLLNTLFTLHQLFDHHLLYIFGVHTFPNRLRTGDPTKFDYIFQQYIVQKPFSLEGFLGHYKNHFAEDGLHLDDSQLKLIHSYTGGFASYNRFLSPSLSNASLDTLEESLKEQIPSPQMALRSRQLLIDLTIDEVQALHALCLGHKVPESRLKTLKELGLVIDKNGLFSPIFREHLRAESQIGTGLRIDTEAKKVFIDDVELSLFLSPIEFKFLAYLYEHKNTVCDREKVIEFAWGGHPEGVSDEAVDQLVSRLRSKLLAQTGRGDLITTVRGHGFTLNQS
;
A
#
# COMPACT_ATOMS: atom_id res chain seq x y z
N MET A 1 -21.74 -13.22 -0.98
CA MET A 1 -21.12 -13.93 0.14
C MET A 1 -21.22 -13.03 1.37
N ARG A 2 -21.72 -13.50 2.49
CA ARG A 2 -21.88 -12.65 3.68
C ARG A 2 -20.52 -12.52 4.38
N VAL A 3 -20.16 -11.31 4.78
CA VAL A 3 -18.85 -10.99 5.40
C VAL A 3 -18.66 -11.70 6.75
N ASP A 4 -19.76 -11.92 7.47
CA ASP A 4 -19.82 -12.68 8.73
C ASP A 4 -19.46 -14.17 8.59
N GLN A 5 -19.47 -14.72 7.38
CA GLN A 5 -19.05 -16.09 7.10
C GLN A 5 -17.55 -16.20 6.72
N HIS A 6 -16.93 -15.07 6.36
CA HIS A 6 -15.57 -15.04 5.83
C HIS A 6 -14.50 -14.56 6.84
N TYR A 7 -14.92 -13.81 7.84
CA TYR A 7 -14.02 -13.26 8.85
C TYR A 7 -14.51 -13.62 10.26
N GLU A 8 -13.57 -14.07 11.10
CA GLU A 8 -13.83 -14.28 12.51
C GLU A 8 -14.06 -12.94 13.23
N PRO A 9 -14.88 -12.90 14.30
CA PRO A 9 -15.06 -11.69 15.11
C PRO A 9 -13.77 -11.10 15.66
N THR A 10 -12.72 -11.91 15.80
CA THR A 10 -11.39 -11.54 16.29
C THR A 10 -10.42 -11.15 15.16
N TYR A 11 -10.89 -11.09 13.90
CA TYR A 11 -10.06 -10.76 12.75
C TYR A 11 -9.28 -9.46 12.97
N ARG A 12 -7.95 -9.55 12.87
CA ARG A 12 -7.04 -8.40 13.02
C ARG A 12 -7.28 -7.59 14.30
N ARG A 13 -7.63 -8.23 15.40
CA ARG A 13 -7.96 -7.57 16.66
C ARG A 13 -6.88 -6.60 17.13
N GLU A 14 -5.62 -6.92 16.86
CA GLU A 14 -4.44 -6.08 17.17
C GLU A 14 -4.46 -4.72 16.44
N VAL A 15 -5.18 -4.61 15.32
CA VAL A 15 -5.37 -3.37 14.55
C VAL A 15 -6.76 -2.80 14.81
N VAL A 16 -7.79 -3.64 14.79
CA VAL A 16 -9.21 -3.23 14.90
C VAL A 16 -9.48 -2.59 16.27
N ALA A 17 -9.06 -3.20 17.37
CA ALA A 17 -9.40 -2.70 18.69
C ALA A 17 -8.82 -1.29 18.96
N PRO A 18 -7.54 -0.99 18.70
CA PRO A 18 -7.03 0.38 18.84
C PRO A 18 -7.68 1.39 17.89
N LEU A 19 -8.06 0.98 16.67
CA LEU A 19 -8.79 1.86 15.73
C LEU A 19 -10.17 2.24 16.30
N LEU A 20 -10.94 1.26 16.76
CA LEU A 20 -12.26 1.52 17.34
C LEU A 20 -12.17 2.37 18.61
N GLU A 21 -11.17 2.16 19.44
CA GLU A 21 -10.86 3.00 20.59
C GLU A 21 -10.58 4.46 20.20
N SER A 22 -9.83 4.65 19.12
CA SER A 22 -9.47 5.98 18.62
C SER A 22 -10.68 6.73 18.10
N ILE A 23 -11.51 6.07 17.26
CA ILE A 23 -12.73 6.72 16.73
C ILE A 23 -13.75 7.03 17.81
N LYS A 24 -13.89 6.20 18.86
CA LYS A 24 -14.76 6.50 20.03
C LYS A 24 -14.32 7.77 20.72
N LYS A 25 -13.03 8.08 20.73
CA LYS A 25 -12.47 9.32 21.28
C LYS A 25 -12.56 10.52 20.33
N GLY A 26 -13.08 10.33 19.12
CA GLY A 26 -13.22 11.36 18.10
C GLY A 26 -11.95 11.63 17.29
N TYR A 27 -11.01 10.69 17.20
CA TYR A 27 -9.76 10.88 16.46
C TYR A 27 -9.79 10.20 15.09
N CYS A 28 -9.33 10.91 14.07
CA CYS A 28 -8.95 10.31 12.80
C CYS A 28 -7.72 9.41 12.99
N HIS A 29 -7.59 8.39 12.14
CA HIS A 29 -6.50 7.42 12.26
C HIS A 29 -5.94 7.01 10.90
N THR A 30 -4.69 6.57 10.88
CA THR A 30 -4.04 6.04 9.69
C THR A 30 -3.66 4.57 9.91
N VAL A 31 -3.99 3.71 8.94
CA VAL A 31 -3.50 2.33 8.88
C VAL A 31 -2.38 2.28 7.85
N VAL A 32 -1.17 2.05 8.31
CA VAL A 32 -0.02 1.80 7.44
C VAL A 32 0.07 0.30 7.19
N SER A 33 0.01 -0.11 5.93
CA SER A 33 -0.04 -1.53 5.56
C SER A 33 0.79 -1.77 4.31
N VAL A 34 1.82 -2.58 4.39
CA VAL A 34 2.59 -2.97 3.19
C VAL A 34 1.66 -3.67 2.20
N ARG A 35 1.89 -3.47 0.89
CA ARG A 35 1.07 -4.09 -0.17
C ARG A 35 0.99 -5.61 -0.03
N GLY A 36 -0.22 -6.13 -0.18
CA GLY A 36 -0.50 -7.55 0.01
C GLY A 36 -0.72 -8.00 1.45
N MET A 37 -0.66 -7.10 2.44
CA MET A 37 -0.91 -7.40 3.85
C MET A 37 -2.41 -7.54 4.20
N GLY A 38 -3.30 -7.14 3.29
CA GLY A 38 -4.74 -7.28 3.46
C GLY A 38 -5.45 -6.03 3.97
N LEU A 39 -5.06 -4.84 3.51
CA LEU A 39 -5.71 -3.56 3.86
C LEU A 39 -7.18 -3.54 3.41
N GLY A 40 -7.46 -3.92 2.15
CA GLY A 40 -8.83 -3.98 1.64
C GLY A 40 -9.75 -4.94 2.42
N PRO A 41 -9.32 -6.18 2.70
CA PRO A 41 -10.02 -7.07 3.62
C PRO A 41 -10.30 -6.46 5.01
N LEU A 42 -9.33 -5.76 5.60
CA LEU A 42 -9.51 -5.08 6.89
C LEU A 42 -10.62 -4.01 6.81
N PHE A 43 -10.61 -3.19 5.77
CA PHE A 43 -11.62 -2.14 5.60
C PHE A 43 -13.01 -2.70 5.28
N LYS A 44 -13.08 -3.80 4.52
CA LYS A 44 -14.36 -4.54 4.33
C LYS A 44 -14.88 -5.11 5.64
N PHE A 45 -14.01 -5.65 6.48
CA PHE A 45 -14.38 -6.13 7.82
C PHE A 45 -14.92 -5.00 8.68
N LEU A 46 -14.23 -3.85 8.77
CA LEU A 46 -14.69 -2.69 9.53
C LEU A 46 -16.04 -2.16 9.05
N ARG A 47 -16.28 -2.18 7.74
CA ARG A 47 -17.55 -1.67 7.16
C ARG A 47 -18.73 -2.63 7.36
N LEU A 48 -18.52 -3.93 7.20
CA LEU A 48 -19.61 -4.87 6.95
C LEU A 48 -19.81 -5.92 8.03
N HIS A 49 -18.81 -6.18 8.90
CA HIS A 49 -18.94 -7.26 9.87
C HIS A 49 -19.81 -6.83 11.06
N PRO A 50 -20.85 -7.63 11.42
CA PRO A 50 -21.80 -7.27 12.49
C PRO A 50 -21.15 -6.97 13.84
N VAL A 51 -20.07 -7.67 14.20
CA VAL A 51 -19.33 -7.47 15.46
C VAL A 51 -18.82 -6.04 15.63
N ILE A 52 -18.58 -5.32 14.53
CA ILE A 52 -18.12 -3.92 14.61
C ILE A 52 -19.18 -3.04 15.27
N LYS A 53 -20.46 -3.24 14.94
CA LYS A 53 -21.59 -2.52 15.58
C LYS A 53 -21.67 -2.84 17.08
N GLU A 54 -21.41 -4.07 17.47
CA GLU A 54 -21.37 -4.47 18.87
C GLU A 54 -20.19 -3.82 19.60
N LEU A 55 -19.01 -3.80 18.98
CA LEU A 55 -17.79 -3.26 19.56
C LEU A 55 -17.82 -1.73 19.71
N VAL A 56 -18.55 -1.02 18.86
CA VAL A 56 -18.68 0.46 18.96
C VAL A 56 -19.85 0.88 19.84
N SER A 57 -20.75 -0.01 20.20
CA SER A 57 -21.91 0.28 21.08
C SER A 57 -21.45 0.89 22.43
N PRO A 58 -22.19 1.87 23.03
CA PRO A 58 -23.48 2.39 22.58
C PRO A 58 -23.42 3.48 21.48
N ASP A 59 -22.26 3.88 21.04
CA ASP A 59 -22.10 4.89 20.00
C ASP A 59 -22.63 4.38 18.66
N ASN A 60 -23.32 5.25 17.92
CA ASN A 60 -23.93 4.92 16.64
C ASN A 60 -22.99 5.31 15.48
N PHE A 61 -21.98 4.46 15.23
CA PHE A 61 -21.05 4.65 14.11
C PHE A 61 -21.51 3.89 12.87
N GLU A 62 -21.47 4.56 11.72
CA GLU A 62 -21.67 3.98 10.40
C GLU A 62 -20.43 4.23 9.53
N PHE A 63 -20.09 3.21 8.73
CA PHE A 63 -18.84 3.20 7.96
C PHE A 63 -19.11 3.34 6.46
N SER A 64 -18.51 4.37 5.84
CA SER A 64 -18.39 4.51 4.39
C SER A 64 -17.02 3.99 3.94
N LEU A 65 -16.93 3.39 2.76
CA LEU A 65 -15.65 2.90 2.21
C LEU A 65 -15.46 3.44 0.80
N ILE A 66 -14.40 4.20 0.60
CA ILE A 66 -13.99 4.73 -0.69
C ILE A 66 -12.60 4.20 -1.02
N ASN A 67 -12.50 3.50 -2.15
CA ASN A 67 -11.27 2.91 -2.65
C ASN A 67 -10.72 3.75 -3.81
N PHE A 68 -9.53 4.31 -3.65
CA PHE A 68 -8.87 5.11 -4.68
C PHE A 68 -8.22 4.32 -5.81
N ASP A 69 -8.27 2.99 -5.79
CA ASP A 69 -8.06 2.18 -7.00
C ASP A 69 -9.26 2.25 -7.97
N GLU A 70 -10.47 2.51 -7.44
CA GLU A 70 -11.73 2.60 -8.20
C GLU A 70 -12.09 4.06 -8.51
N VAL A 71 -11.71 4.98 -7.63
CA VAL A 71 -11.92 6.42 -7.75
C VAL A 71 -10.59 7.08 -8.08
N SER A 72 -10.52 7.84 -9.19
CA SER A 72 -9.28 8.53 -9.55
C SER A 72 -8.79 9.45 -8.40
N PRO A 73 -7.55 9.30 -7.91
CA PRO A 73 -7.00 10.09 -6.80
C PRO A 73 -6.99 11.60 -7.07
N LEU A 74 -7.02 12.01 -8.32
CA LEU A 74 -7.00 13.42 -8.75
C LEU A 74 -8.39 13.97 -9.07
N ASN A 75 -9.44 13.16 -9.04
CA ASN A 75 -10.81 13.56 -9.38
C ASN A 75 -11.64 13.78 -8.11
N GLN A 76 -11.56 14.99 -7.53
CA GLN A 76 -12.33 15.34 -6.34
C GLN A 76 -13.83 15.17 -6.53
N LYS A 77 -14.38 15.56 -7.68
CA LYS A 77 -15.83 15.43 -7.97
C LYS A 77 -16.29 13.96 -7.91
N GLN A 78 -15.51 13.04 -8.44
CA GLN A 78 -15.83 11.62 -8.37
C GLN A 78 -15.86 11.14 -6.92
N PHE A 79 -14.85 11.52 -6.11
CA PHE A 79 -14.84 11.24 -4.68
C PHE A 79 -16.09 11.79 -3.97
N LEU A 80 -16.43 13.05 -4.20
CA LEU A 80 -17.58 13.69 -3.57
C LEU A 80 -18.90 12.99 -3.94
N LYS A 81 -19.07 12.58 -5.21
CA LYS A 81 -20.25 11.85 -5.66
C LYS A 81 -20.35 10.44 -5.05
N GLU A 82 -19.22 9.72 -4.90
CA GLU A 82 -19.22 8.42 -4.20
C GLU A 82 -19.54 8.58 -2.71
N PHE A 83 -18.96 9.55 -2.05
CA PHE A 83 -19.27 9.83 -0.65
C PHE A 83 -20.74 10.23 -0.46
N LEU A 84 -21.30 11.02 -1.36
CA LEU A 84 -22.71 11.40 -1.35
C LEU A 84 -23.63 10.17 -1.49
N ARG A 85 -23.28 9.19 -2.36
CA ARG A 85 -24.02 7.92 -2.50
C ARG A 85 -24.01 7.10 -1.22
N ASP A 86 -22.84 6.98 -0.60
CA ASP A 86 -22.69 6.23 0.65
C ASP A 86 -23.48 6.90 1.79
N LEU A 87 -23.40 8.23 1.95
CA LEU A 87 -24.18 8.98 2.95
C LEU A 87 -25.68 8.75 2.79
N ARG A 88 -26.20 8.88 1.57
CA ARG A 88 -27.62 8.57 1.30
C ARG A 88 -27.96 7.14 1.73
N SER A 89 -27.16 6.17 1.33
CA SER A 89 -27.38 4.76 1.67
C SER A 89 -27.43 4.54 3.17
N ILE A 90 -26.46 5.11 3.92
CA ILE A 90 -26.41 5.03 5.37
C ILE A 90 -27.67 5.62 6.02
N LEU A 91 -28.06 6.84 5.64
CA LEU A 91 -29.18 7.53 6.22
C LEU A 91 -30.52 6.83 5.95
N VAL A 92 -30.70 6.31 4.75
CA VAL A 92 -31.92 5.55 4.38
C VAL A 92 -31.95 4.21 5.13
N THR A 93 -30.83 3.49 5.24
CA THR A 93 -30.75 2.21 5.94
C THR A 93 -31.05 2.33 7.42
N ASN A 94 -30.65 3.45 8.04
CA ASN A 94 -30.92 3.75 9.46
C ASN A 94 -32.29 4.37 9.68
N ALA A 95 -33.18 4.34 8.68
CA ALA A 95 -34.57 4.80 8.74
C ALA A 95 -34.76 6.22 9.32
N VAL A 96 -33.84 7.14 8.98
CA VAL A 96 -33.89 8.53 9.41
C VAL A 96 -35.17 9.19 8.90
N GLN A 97 -35.91 9.86 9.77
CA GLN A 97 -37.26 10.40 9.48
C GLN A 97 -37.34 11.49 8.40
N LYS A 98 -36.24 11.81 7.71
CA LYS A 98 -36.17 12.88 6.70
C LYS A 98 -36.02 12.32 5.26
N ASN A 99 -36.58 11.16 4.94
CA ASN A 99 -36.39 10.48 3.67
C ASN A 99 -36.57 11.38 2.44
N GLN A 100 -37.63 12.20 2.39
CA GLN A 100 -37.88 13.09 1.26
C GLN A 100 -36.79 14.15 1.12
N TYR A 101 -36.30 14.72 2.22
CA TYR A 101 -35.23 15.70 2.21
C TYR A 101 -33.90 15.06 1.76
N ILE A 102 -33.59 13.85 2.26
CA ILE A 102 -32.40 13.09 1.89
C ILE A 102 -32.39 12.84 0.37
N GLU A 103 -33.51 12.40 -0.22
CA GLU A 103 -33.63 12.14 -1.65
C GLU A 103 -33.48 13.41 -2.49
N VAL A 104 -34.05 14.53 -2.06
CA VAL A 104 -33.91 15.84 -2.74
C VAL A 104 -32.45 16.30 -2.75
N GLU A 105 -31.78 16.28 -1.61
CA GLU A 105 -30.37 16.67 -1.48
C GLU A 105 -29.47 15.73 -2.31
N TYR A 106 -29.70 14.42 -2.24
CA TYR A 106 -28.99 13.47 -3.04
C TYR A 106 -29.17 13.70 -4.55
N ALA A 107 -30.42 13.87 -5.00
CA ALA A 107 -30.72 14.10 -6.43
C ALA A 107 -30.06 15.38 -6.94
N ARG A 108 -30.07 16.46 -6.13
CA ARG A 108 -29.38 17.72 -6.47
C ARG A 108 -27.88 17.52 -6.62
N GLY A 109 -27.22 16.94 -5.64
CA GLY A 109 -25.77 16.78 -5.66
C GLY A 109 -25.30 15.80 -6.73
N ILE A 110 -25.97 14.66 -6.92
CA ILE A 110 -25.53 13.66 -7.88
C ILE A 110 -25.69 14.12 -9.34
N ALA A 111 -26.69 14.96 -9.62
CA ALA A 111 -26.93 15.53 -10.95
C ALA A 111 -26.00 16.70 -11.26
N SER A 112 -25.44 17.37 -10.26
CA SER A 112 -24.62 18.57 -10.46
C SER A 112 -23.24 18.23 -11.04
N GLU A 113 -22.76 19.07 -11.94
CA GLU A 113 -21.39 19.09 -12.42
C GLU A 113 -20.48 20.06 -11.64
N ASP A 114 -21.07 20.91 -10.80
CA ASP A 114 -20.35 21.82 -9.90
C ASP A 114 -19.99 21.11 -8.59
N GLU A 115 -18.70 21.05 -8.28
CA GLU A 115 -18.19 20.46 -7.03
C GLU A 115 -18.73 21.16 -5.77
N HIS A 116 -18.99 22.47 -5.83
CA HIS A 116 -19.55 23.22 -4.69
C HIS A 116 -20.98 22.79 -4.38
N GLU A 117 -21.79 22.52 -5.39
CA GLU A 117 -23.14 21.99 -5.22
C GLU A 117 -23.13 20.58 -4.63
N VAL A 118 -22.24 19.71 -5.11
CA VAL A 118 -22.06 18.36 -4.55
C VAL A 118 -21.65 18.44 -3.10
N LEU A 119 -20.67 19.29 -2.77
CA LEU A 119 -20.19 19.50 -1.41
C LEU A 119 -21.27 20.09 -0.51
N TYR A 120 -22.11 20.98 -1.03
CA TYR A 120 -23.25 21.53 -0.29
C TYR A 120 -24.24 20.43 0.09
N SER A 121 -24.60 19.54 -0.85
CA SER A 121 -25.47 18.40 -0.58
C SER A 121 -24.87 17.45 0.46
N ILE A 122 -23.55 17.17 0.40
CA ILE A 122 -22.85 16.38 1.42
C ILE A 122 -22.98 17.03 2.80
N LYS A 123 -22.73 18.32 2.91
CA LYS A 123 -22.86 19.05 4.20
C LYS A 123 -24.28 18.94 4.77
N ASN A 124 -25.31 19.07 3.93
CA ASN A 124 -26.69 18.95 4.35
C ASN A 124 -27.01 17.52 4.83
N LEU A 125 -26.52 16.47 4.17
CA LEU A 125 -26.70 15.10 4.61
C LEU A 125 -25.89 14.77 5.88
N LEU A 126 -24.71 15.33 6.04
CA LEU A 126 -23.94 15.21 7.30
C LEU A 126 -24.66 15.92 8.46
N GLN A 127 -25.31 17.07 8.21
CA GLN A 127 -26.14 17.72 9.21
C GLN A 127 -27.32 16.83 9.63
N VAL A 128 -27.95 16.14 8.68
CA VAL A 128 -29.02 15.15 8.98
C VAL A 128 -28.49 13.98 9.80
N SER A 129 -27.27 13.47 9.50
CA SER A 129 -26.66 12.40 10.29
C SER A 129 -26.38 12.84 11.72
N MET A 130 -25.88 14.06 11.91
CA MET A 130 -25.62 14.63 13.23
C MET A 130 -26.89 14.80 14.06
N GLU A 131 -28.00 15.30 13.45
CA GLU A 131 -29.29 15.43 14.11
C GLU A 131 -29.91 14.07 14.50
N ALA A 132 -29.54 13.00 13.76
CA ALA A 132 -29.95 11.64 14.05
C ALA A 132 -29.00 10.90 15.00
N ASP A 133 -27.98 11.58 15.53
CA ASP A 133 -26.89 11.01 16.35
C ASP A 133 -26.18 9.83 15.67
N ILE A 134 -25.98 9.93 14.35
CA ILE A 134 -25.21 8.97 13.56
C ILE A 134 -23.82 9.57 13.28
N ARG A 135 -22.78 8.90 13.74
CA ARG A 135 -21.38 9.28 13.49
C ARG A 135 -20.86 8.56 12.25
N ILE A 136 -20.32 9.32 11.31
CA ILE A 136 -19.82 8.78 10.04
C ILE A 136 -18.31 8.57 10.09
N VAL A 137 -17.86 7.36 9.83
CA VAL A 137 -16.44 7.03 9.68
C VAL A 137 -16.18 6.70 8.21
N VAL A 138 -15.37 7.50 7.54
CA VAL A 138 -15.00 7.28 6.14
C VAL A 138 -13.67 6.53 6.08
N LEU A 139 -13.71 5.31 5.55
CA LEU A 139 -12.55 4.48 5.28
C LEU A 139 -12.01 4.86 3.90
N LEU A 140 -10.83 5.45 3.84
CA LEU A 140 -10.19 5.94 2.62
C LEU A 140 -9.04 4.98 2.25
N GLN A 141 -9.32 4.00 1.39
CA GLN A 141 -8.37 2.97 0.98
C GLN A 141 -7.50 3.47 -0.18
N GLU A 142 -6.21 3.06 -0.23
CA GLU A 142 -5.23 3.43 -1.25
C GLU A 142 -5.00 4.97 -1.33
N PHE A 143 -4.88 5.59 -0.17
CA PHE A 143 -4.89 7.05 -0.05
C PHE A 143 -3.53 7.71 -0.37
N ASP A 144 -2.47 6.95 -0.60
CA ASP A 144 -1.10 7.45 -0.80
C ASP A 144 -0.98 8.52 -1.90
N GLU A 145 -1.61 8.26 -3.05
CA GLU A 145 -1.53 9.16 -4.20
C GLU A 145 -2.31 10.46 -3.96
N VAL A 146 -3.46 10.37 -3.31
CA VAL A 146 -4.22 11.55 -2.88
C VAL A 146 -3.38 12.40 -1.92
N ALA A 147 -2.79 11.76 -0.91
CA ALA A 147 -1.95 12.44 0.07
C ALA A 147 -0.76 13.16 -0.57
N ARG A 148 -0.20 12.60 -1.65
CA ARG A 148 0.95 13.19 -2.35
C ARG A 148 0.60 14.29 -3.34
N ARG A 149 -0.58 14.25 -3.99
CA ARG A 149 -0.85 15.06 -5.19
C ARG A 149 -2.13 15.86 -5.17
N ASN A 150 -3.05 15.61 -4.24
CA ASN A 150 -4.35 16.26 -4.24
C ASN A 150 -4.59 17.12 -2.98
N ASN A 151 -3.90 18.26 -2.92
CA ASN A 151 -4.06 19.21 -1.82
C ASN A 151 -5.50 19.76 -1.71
N THR A 152 -6.24 19.84 -2.81
CA THR A 152 -7.63 20.32 -2.82
C THR A 152 -8.53 19.35 -2.07
N LEU A 153 -8.40 18.05 -2.34
CA LEU A 153 -9.16 17.03 -1.62
C LEU A 153 -8.77 16.97 -0.13
N LEU A 154 -7.46 17.05 0.19
CA LEU A 154 -7.00 17.12 1.57
C LEU A 154 -7.62 18.31 2.33
N ASN A 155 -7.64 19.49 1.72
CA ASN A 155 -8.28 20.67 2.30
C ASN A 155 -9.78 20.48 2.49
N THR A 156 -10.45 19.83 1.56
CA THR A 156 -11.89 19.52 1.65
C THR A 156 -12.17 18.57 2.82
N LEU A 157 -11.40 17.48 2.95
CA LEU A 157 -11.53 16.53 4.06
C LEU A 157 -11.29 17.22 5.41
N PHE A 158 -10.23 18.02 5.50
CA PHE A 158 -9.93 18.79 6.70
C PHE A 158 -11.08 19.74 7.07
N THR A 159 -11.60 20.51 6.11
CA THR A 159 -12.70 21.45 6.33
C THR A 159 -13.99 20.75 6.77
N LEU A 160 -14.31 19.61 6.14
CA LEU A 160 -15.48 18.81 6.53
C LEU A 160 -15.30 18.27 7.95
N HIS A 161 -14.13 17.72 8.28
CA HIS A 161 -13.86 17.25 9.64
C HIS A 161 -14.00 18.37 10.67
N GLN A 162 -13.43 19.57 10.42
CA GLN A 162 -13.59 20.70 11.33
C GLN A 162 -15.04 21.16 11.51
N LEU A 163 -15.88 21.05 10.47
CA LEU A 163 -17.29 21.45 10.54
C LEU A 163 -18.15 20.45 11.33
N PHE A 164 -17.82 19.18 11.26
CA PHE A 164 -18.62 18.10 11.86
C PHE A 164 -17.91 17.38 13.01
N ASP A 165 -16.64 17.74 13.28
CA ASP A 165 -15.82 17.26 14.39
C ASP A 165 -16.00 15.76 14.66
N HIS A 166 -16.42 15.37 15.85
CA HIS A 166 -16.61 13.97 16.26
C HIS A 166 -17.69 13.20 15.48
N HIS A 167 -18.50 13.87 14.65
CA HIS A 167 -19.53 13.21 13.82
C HIS A 167 -19.02 12.77 12.45
N LEU A 168 -17.84 13.27 12.03
CA LEU A 168 -17.20 12.85 10.77
C LEU A 168 -15.72 12.55 11.01
N LEU A 169 -15.36 11.30 10.96
CA LEU A 169 -14.00 10.83 11.18
C LEU A 169 -13.45 10.11 9.95
N TYR A 170 -12.14 10.07 9.83
CA TYR A 170 -11.46 9.37 8.73
C TYR A 170 -10.53 8.28 9.26
N ILE A 171 -10.52 7.15 8.56
CA ILE A 171 -9.46 6.15 8.67
C ILE A 171 -8.79 6.06 7.31
N PHE A 172 -7.52 6.48 7.25
CA PHE A 172 -6.72 6.47 6.03
C PHE A 172 -5.97 5.15 5.92
N GLY A 173 -6.14 4.46 4.80
CA GLY A 173 -5.36 3.28 4.46
C GLY A 173 -4.24 3.65 3.49
N VAL A 174 -3.00 3.48 3.91
CA VAL A 174 -1.81 3.86 3.15
C VAL A 174 -0.75 2.77 3.19
N HIS A 175 0.14 2.78 2.21
CA HIS A 175 1.28 1.86 2.13
C HIS A 175 2.59 2.48 2.63
N THR A 176 2.60 3.81 2.76
CA THR A 176 3.77 4.58 3.18
C THR A 176 3.48 5.30 4.51
N PHE A 177 4.48 5.42 5.36
CA PHE A 177 4.33 6.16 6.62
C PHE A 177 3.93 7.61 6.39
N PRO A 178 3.04 8.19 7.24
CA PRO A 178 2.54 9.56 7.09
C PRO A 178 3.63 10.62 6.91
N ASN A 179 4.75 10.50 7.62
CA ASN A 179 5.88 11.42 7.49
C ASN A 179 6.56 11.44 6.11
N ARG A 180 6.30 10.41 5.27
CA ARG A 180 6.79 10.31 3.88
C ARG A 180 5.74 10.72 2.85
N LEU A 181 4.50 10.92 3.27
CA LEU A 181 3.39 11.35 2.42
C LEU A 181 3.24 12.87 2.36
N ARG A 182 3.99 13.60 3.17
CA ARG A 182 3.83 15.06 3.36
C ARG A 182 3.91 15.81 2.04
N THR A 183 2.81 16.49 1.71
CA THR A 183 2.72 17.54 0.70
C THR A 183 1.82 18.65 1.21
N GLY A 184 2.03 19.90 0.80
CA GLY A 184 1.18 21.01 1.17
C GLY A 184 1.41 21.57 2.59
N ASP A 185 0.34 22.05 3.23
CA ASP A 185 0.38 22.66 4.56
C ASP A 185 0.63 21.60 5.66
N PRO A 186 1.80 21.62 6.32
CA PRO A 186 2.13 20.60 7.33
C PRO A 186 1.16 20.58 8.51
N THR A 187 0.57 21.73 8.88
CA THR A 187 -0.29 21.84 10.06
C THR A 187 -1.62 21.10 9.86
N LYS A 188 -2.20 21.20 8.67
CA LYS A 188 -3.43 20.49 8.32
C LYS A 188 -3.18 18.99 8.17
N PHE A 189 -2.07 18.63 7.53
CA PHE A 189 -1.67 17.25 7.36
C PHE A 189 -1.44 16.58 8.72
N ASP A 190 -0.63 17.20 9.58
CA ASP A 190 -0.31 16.67 10.89
C ASP A 190 -1.57 16.52 11.76
N TYR A 191 -2.55 17.41 11.63
CA TYR A 191 -3.81 17.32 12.36
C TYR A 191 -4.63 16.06 12.00
N ILE A 192 -4.73 15.73 10.71
CA ILE A 192 -5.52 14.59 10.23
C ILE A 192 -4.77 13.26 10.41
N PHE A 193 -3.43 13.26 10.27
CA PHE A 193 -2.59 12.06 10.27
C PHE A 193 -1.80 11.86 11.58
N GLN A 194 -2.28 12.44 12.69
CA GLN A 194 -1.57 12.41 13.98
C GLN A 194 -1.28 11.02 14.50
N GLN A 195 -2.23 10.10 14.32
CA GLN A 195 -2.16 8.75 14.86
C GLN A 195 -2.09 7.74 13.74
N TYR A 196 -1.22 6.78 13.89
CA TYR A 196 -1.19 5.65 12.96
C TYR A 196 -0.98 4.33 13.69
N ILE A 197 -1.45 3.27 13.07
CA ILE A 197 -1.18 1.89 13.44
C ILE A 197 -0.62 1.15 12.23
N VAL A 198 0.32 0.25 12.47
CA VAL A 198 0.92 -0.57 11.42
C VAL A 198 0.25 -1.93 11.39
N GLN A 199 -0.33 -2.28 10.25
CA GLN A 199 -0.83 -3.63 9.99
C GLN A 199 0.34 -4.53 9.60
N LYS A 200 0.77 -5.37 10.55
CA LYS A 200 1.86 -6.35 10.37
C LYS A 200 1.36 -7.67 9.76
N PRO A 201 2.26 -8.56 9.34
CA PRO A 201 1.89 -9.96 9.08
C PRO A 201 1.11 -10.56 10.25
N PHE A 202 0.24 -11.52 9.99
CA PHE A 202 -0.50 -12.19 11.05
C PHE A 202 0.46 -12.85 12.06
N SER A 203 0.23 -12.62 13.34
CA SER A 203 0.80 -13.48 14.39
C SER A 203 0.31 -14.92 14.20
N LEU A 204 1.00 -15.90 14.78
CA LEU A 204 0.57 -17.30 14.70
C LEU A 204 -0.86 -17.47 15.22
N GLU A 205 -1.21 -16.85 16.35
CA GLU A 205 -2.54 -16.90 16.94
C GLU A 205 -3.60 -16.32 15.99
N GLY A 206 -3.39 -15.11 15.46
CA GLY A 206 -4.29 -14.47 14.51
C GLY A 206 -4.40 -15.25 13.20
N PHE A 207 -3.32 -15.89 12.77
CA PHE A 207 -3.30 -16.77 11.60
C PHE A 207 -4.17 -18.00 11.80
N LEU A 208 -4.00 -18.73 12.91
CA LEU A 208 -4.78 -19.93 13.22
C LEU A 208 -6.28 -19.59 13.33
N GLY A 209 -6.61 -18.48 14.00
CA GLY A 209 -8.00 -18.04 14.12
C GLY A 209 -8.66 -17.73 12.78
N HIS A 210 -7.95 -17.07 11.87
CA HIS A 210 -8.53 -16.64 10.60
C HIS A 210 -8.47 -17.72 9.51
N TYR A 211 -7.30 -18.32 9.29
CA TYR A 211 -7.07 -19.16 8.11
C TYR A 211 -7.66 -20.56 8.22
N LYS A 212 -7.98 -21.05 9.42
CA LYS A 212 -8.68 -22.33 9.58
C LYS A 212 -10.00 -22.36 8.82
N ASN A 213 -10.80 -21.32 8.98
CA ASN A 213 -12.08 -21.19 8.28
C ASN A 213 -11.88 -20.78 6.82
N HIS A 214 -10.95 -19.87 6.55
CA HIS A 214 -10.67 -19.45 5.18
C HIS A 214 -10.25 -20.62 4.27
N PHE A 215 -9.38 -21.50 4.71
CA PHE A 215 -8.98 -22.69 3.95
C PHE A 215 -10.12 -23.72 3.87
N ALA A 216 -10.97 -23.83 4.89
CA ALA A 216 -12.15 -24.71 4.86
C ALA A 216 -13.17 -24.26 3.81
N GLU A 217 -13.35 -22.97 3.57
CA GLU A 217 -14.18 -22.42 2.49
C GLU A 217 -13.66 -22.81 1.10
N ASP A 218 -12.34 -22.92 0.94
CA ASP A 218 -11.70 -23.42 -0.28
C ASP A 218 -11.71 -24.97 -0.37
N GLY A 219 -12.39 -25.65 0.56
CA GLY A 219 -12.47 -27.10 0.62
C GLY A 219 -11.26 -27.80 1.27
N LEU A 220 -10.39 -27.01 1.95
CA LEU A 220 -9.18 -27.51 2.60
C LEU A 220 -9.39 -27.57 4.12
N HIS A 221 -9.45 -28.76 4.66
CA HIS A 221 -9.57 -28.99 6.11
C HIS A 221 -8.17 -29.26 6.70
N LEU A 222 -7.49 -28.19 7.10
CA LEU A 222 -6.14 -28.25 7.65
C LEU A 222 -6.20 -28.27 9.18
N ASP A 223 -5.36 -29.10 9.80
CA ASP A 223 -5.19 -29.10 11.25
C ASP A 223 -4.22 -27.99 11.70
N ASP A 224 -4.14 -27.80 13.02
CA ASP A 224 -3.29 -26.74 13.62
C ASP A 224 -1.80 -26.94 13.32
N SER A 225 -1.33 -28.17 13.11
CA SER A 225 0.08 -28.47 12.78
C SER A 225 0.38 -28.07 11.34
N GLN A 226 -0.51 -28.36 10.42
CA GLN A 226 -0.43 -27.94 9.01
C GLN A 226 -0.49 -26.43 8.89
N LEU A 227 -1.39 -25.77 9.62
CA LEU A 227 -1.48 -24.31 9.65
C LEU A 227 -0.22 -23.67 10.24
N LYS A 228 0.36 -24.24 11.30
CA LYS A 228 1.65 -23.77 11.86
C LYS A 228 2.78 -23.89 10.83
N LEU A 229 2.81 -25.00 10.09
CA LEU A 229 3.78 -25.20 9.03
C LEU A 229 3.64 -24.13 7.94
N ILE A 230 2.43 -23.87 7.43
CA ILE A 230 2.17 -22.82 6.44
C ILE A 230 2.61 -21.45 7.00
N HIS A 231 2.23 -21.12 8.23
CA HIS A 231 2.64 -19.87 8.87
C HIS A 231 4.17 -19.74 8.96
N SER A 232 4.88 -20.82 9.27
CA SER A 232 6.35 -20.80 9.38
C SER A 232 7.05 -20.45 8.06
N TYR A 233 6.46 -20.80 6.92
CA TYR A 233 6.96 -20.45 5.59
C TYR A 233 6.51 -19.07 5.13
N THR A 234 5.23 -18.72 5.32
CA THR A 234 4.64 -17.46 4.86
C THR A 234 4.92 -16.27 5.77
N GLY A 235 5.30 -16.55 7.03
CA GLY A 235 5.45 -15.53 8.06
C GLY A 235 4.15 -14.79 8.38
N GLY A 236 2.99 -15.35 8.03
CA GLY A 236 1.68 -14.73 8.21
C GLY A 236 1.33 -13.67 7.17
N PHE A 237 2.06 -13.57 6.06
CA PHE A 237 1.77 -12.61 5.00
C PHE A 237 0.54 -13.01 4.19
N ALA A 238 -0.49 -12.15 4.21
CA ALA A 238 -1.80 -12.48 3.67
C ALA A 238 -1.78 -12.86 2.17
N SER A 239 -0.96 -12.17 1.37
CA SER A 239 -0.86 -12.44 -0.06
C SER A 239 -0.26 -13.81 -0.37
N TYR A 240 0.71 -14.30 0.42
CA TYR A 240 1.24 -15.66 0.26
C TYR A 240 0.19 -16.70 0.58
N ASN A 241 -0.53 -16.52 1.69
CA ASN A 241 -1.53 -17.47 2.15
C ASN A 241 -2.67 -17.62 1.13
N ARG A 242 -3.16 -16.51 0.58
CA ARG A 242 -4.20 -16.52 -0.46
C ARG A 242 -3.76 -17.26 -1.72
N PHE A 243 -2.49 -17.15 -2.09
CA PHE A 243 -1.96 -17.83 -3.28
C PHE A 243 -1.75 -19.33 -3.04
N LEU A 244 -1.30 -19.71 -1.85
CA LEU A 244 -1.06 -21.12 -1.52
C LEU A 244 -2.34 -21.93 -1.41
N SER A 245 -3.44 -21.32 -0.99
CA SER A 245 -4.72 -22.00 -0.75
C SER A 245 -5.14 -22.97 -1.87
N PRO A 246 -5.14 -22.60 -3.17
CA PRO A 246 -5.56 -23.50 -4.23
C PRO A 246 -4.60 -24.66 -4.51
N SER A 247 -3.33 -24.54 -4.10
CA SER A 247 -2.29 -25.54 -4.37
C SER A 247 -2.11 -26.56 -3.24
N LEU A 248 -2.73 -26.32 -2.09
CA LEU A 248 -2.67 -27.22 -0.94
C LEU A 248 -3.78 -28.26 -1.05
N SER A 249 -3.45 -29.46 -1.48
CA SER A 249 -4.35 -30.62 -1.41
C SER A 249 -4.34 -31.24 -0.01
N ASN A 250 -5.30 -32.14 0.29
CA ASN A 250 -5.40 -32.91 1.56
C ASN A 250 -4.15 -33.79 1.79
N ALA A 251 -3.02 -33.17 2.01
CA ALA A 251 -1.70 -33.79 2.09
C ALA A 251 -1.30 -34.08 3.56
N SER A 252 -0.50 -35.12 3.78
CA SER A 252 0.21 -35.29 5.05
C SER A 252 1.17 -34.13 5.32
N LEU A 253 1.66 -33.96 6.55
CA LEU A 253 2.62 -32.88 6.87
C LEU A 253 3.86 -32.89 5.98
N ASP A 254 4.39 -34.09 5.67
CA ASP A 254 5.61 -34.22 4.85
C ASP A 254 5.34 -33.80 3.41
N THR A 255 4.23 -34.25 2.81
CA THR A 255 3.83 -33.85 1.44
C THR A 255 3.45 -32.37 1.36
N LEU A 256 2.89 -31.79 2.42
CA LEU A 256 2.62 -30.37 2.52
C LEU A 256 3.92 -29.55 2.53
N GLU A 257 4.91 -30.00 3.30
CA GLU A 257 6.21 -29.32 3.35
C GLU A 257 6.94 -29.37 2.00
N GLU A 258 6.91 -30.51 1.32
CA GLU A 258 7.45 -30.64 -0.04
C GLU A 258 6.75 -29.69 -1.01
N SER A 259 5.41 -29.66 -1.01
CA SER A 259 4.63 -28.74 -1.85
C SER A 259 4.95 -27.27 -1.56
N LEU A 260 5.13 -26.89 -0.30
CA LEU A 260 5.53 -25.51 0.07
C LEU A 260 6.92 -25.17 -0.48
N LYS A 261 7.88 -26.11 -0.38
CA LYS A 261 9.24 -25.91 -0.91
C LYS A 261 9.25 -25.76 -2.43
N GLU A 262 8.42 -26.52 -3.15
CA GLU A 262 8.26 -26.40 -4.60
C GLU A 262 7.64 -25.07 -5.02
N GLN A 263 6.73 -24.51 -4.22
CA GLN A 263 6.07 -23.24 -4.52
C GLN A 263 6.96 -22.01 -4.27
N ILE A 264 7.97 -22.09 -3.40
CA ILE A 264 8.85 -20.97 -3.04
C ILE A 264 9.48 -20.31 -4.27
N PRO A 265 10.10 -21.04 -5.22
CA PRO A 265 10.75 -20.44 -6.39
C PRO A 265 9.77 -20.06 -7.50
N SER A 266 8.45 -20.17 -7.28
CA SER A 266 7.47 -19.90 -8.34
C SER A 266 7.43 -18.42 -8.74
N PRO A 267 7.18 -18.12 -10.04
CA PRO A 267 7.04 -16.73 -10.51
C PRO A 267 5.97 -15.93 -9.76
N GLN A 268 4.91 -16.62 -9.34
CA GLN A 268 3.81 -16.02 -8.59
C GLN A 268 4.25 -15.59 -7.19
N MET A 269 5.05 -16.40 -6.49
CA MET A 269 5.62 -16.02 -5.19
C MET A 269 6.62 -14.87 -5.34
N ALA A 270 7.43 -14.89 -6.38
CA ALA A 270 8.32 -13.77 -6.71
C ALA A 270 7.54 -12.47 -6.93
N LEU A 271 6.45 -12.50 -7.70
CA LEU A 271 5.59 -11.33 -7.90
C LEU A 271 5.02 -10.78 -6.58
N ARG A 272 4.56 -11.65 -5.69
CA ARG A 272 4.03 -11.27 -4.37
C ARG A 272 5.11 -10.68 -3.47
N SER A 273 6.31 -11.25 -3.52
CA SER A 273 7.46 -10.72 -2.79
C SER A 273 7.88 -9.34 -3.28
N ARG A 274 7.86 -9.10 -4.60
CA ARG A 274 8.13 -7.78 -5.18
C ARG A 274 7.12 -6.72 -4.72
N GLN A 275 5.85 -7.08 -4.56
CA GLN A 275 4.84 -6.15 -4.04
C GLN A 275 5.21 -5.58 -2.66
N LEU A 276 5.89 -6.37 -1.80
CA LEU A 276 6.37 -5.90 -0.50
C LEU A 276 7.43 -4.78 -0.61
N LEU A 277 8.15 -4.72 -1.72
CA LEU A 277 9.28 -3.79 -1.91
C LEU A 277 8.86 -2.45 -2.51
N ILE A 278 7.66 -2.38 -3.13
CA ILE A 278 7.23 -1.22 -3.94
C ILE A 278 7.24 0.10 -3.14
N ASP A 279 6.77 0.07 -1.91
CA ASP A 279 6.60 1.28 -1.09
C ASP A 279 7.76 1.50 -0.09
N LEU A 280 8.79 0.64 -0.16
CA LEU A 280 10.02 0.79 0.63
C LEU A 280 10.98 1.76 -0.04
N THR A 281 11.79 2.43 0.78
CA THR A 281 12.90 3.25 0.28
C THR A 281 14.05 2.36 -0.22
N ILE A 282 14.90 2.92 -1.07
CA ILE A 282 16.11 2.25 -1.57
C ILE A 282 16.96 1.73 -0.40
N ASP A 283 17.14 2.55 0.65
CA ASP A 283 17.92 2.17 1.84
C ASP A 283 17.30 0.99 2.59
N GLU A 284 15.97 0.90 2.65
CA GLU A 284 15.25 -0.20 3.28
C GLU A 284 15.37 -1.49 2.47
N VAL A 285 15.24 -1.41 1.15
CA VAL A 285 15.45 -2.56 0.26
C VAL A 285 16.88 -3.07 0.36
N GLN A 286 17.87 -2.19 0.31
CA GLN A 286 19.27 -2.56 0.50
C GLN A 286 19.53 -3.19 1.88
N ALA A 287 18.88 -2.70 2.93
CA ALA A 287 18.98 -3.29 4.27
C ALA A 287 18.43 -4.71 4.31
N LEU A 288 17.30 -4.98 3.63
CA LEU A 288 16.71 -6.32 3.50
C LEU A 288 17.64 -7.28 2.75
N HIS A 289 18.23 -6.85 1.63
CA HIS A 289 19.22 -7.65 0.88
C HIS A 289 20.46 -7.93 1.72
N ALA A 290 21.00 -6.93 2.42
CA ALA A 290 22.14 -7.11 3.30
C ALA A 290 21.87 -8.12 4.42
N LEU A 291 20.69 -8.06 5.05
CA LEU A 291 20.25 -9.06 6.04
C LEU A 291 20.13 -10.47 5.43
N CYS A 292 19.58 -10.56 4.22
CA CYS A 292 19.42 -11.84 3.52
C CYS A 292 20.77 -12.51 3.28
N LEU A 293 21.80 -11.73 2.97
CA LEU A 293 23.19 -12.19 2.75
C LEU A 293 23.98 -12.39 4.06
N GLY A 294 23.36 -12.15 5.21
CA GLY A 294 24.01 -12.30 6.51
C GLY A 294 24.92 -11.15 6.94
N HIS A 295 24.83 -10.02 6.25
CA HIS A 295 25.61 -8.83 6.61
C HIS A 295 25.01 -8.13 7.83
N LYS A 296 25.89 -7.49 8.62
CA LYS A 296 25.44 -6.64 9.73
C LYS A 296 24.84 -5.34 9.19
N VAL A 297 23.60 -5.06 9.58
CA VAL A 297 22.89 -3.82 9.24
C VAL A 297 22.71 -2.98 10.50
N PRO A 298 23.02 -1.67 10.47
CA PRO A 298 22.78 -0.78 11.61
C PRO A 298 21.31 -0.76 12.04
N GLU A 299 21.08 -0.73 13.34
CA GLU A 299 19.70 -0.75 13.89
C GLU A 299 18.84 0.41 13.40
N SER A 300 19.42 1.58 13.17
CA SER A 300 18.74 2.75 12.62
C SER A 300 18.11 2.50 11.24
N ARG A 301 18.70 1.63 10.41
CA ARG A 301 18.17 1.24 9.09
C ARG A 301 17.11 0.14 9.19
N LEU A 302 17.05 -0.56 10.32
CA LEU A 302 16.09 -1.65 10.56
C LEU A 302 14.82 -1.20 11.26
N LYS A 303 14.81 -0.02 11.88
CA LYS A 303 13.70 0.47 12.70
C LYS A 303 12.36 0.39 11.97
N THR A 304 12.26 0.99 10.80
CA THR A 304 11.03 0.99 9.98
C THR A 304 10.65 -0.43 9.54
N LEU A 305 11.61 -1.23 9.12
CA LEU A 305 11.38 -2.61 8.69
C LEU A 305 10.85 -3.51 9.82
N LYS A 306 11.34 -3.30 11.05
CA LYS A 306 10.82 -3.95 12.26
C LYS A 306 9.41 -3.46 12.60
N GLU A 307 9.16 -2.16 12.45
CA GLU A 307 7.84 -1.58 12.66
C GLU A 307 6.81 -2.15 11.67
N LEU A 308 7.19 -2.34 10.40
CA LEU A 308 6.40 -3.00 9.38
C LEU A 308 6.25 -4.51 9.59
N GLY A 309 7.02 -5.13 10.48
CA GLY A 309 7.04 -6.56 10.71
C GLY A 309 7.76 -7.37 9.63
N LEU A 310 8.54 -6.73 8.75
CA LEU A 310 9.34 -7.40 7.71
C LEU A 310 10.66 -7.96 8.27
N VAL A 311 11.15 -7.38 9.36
CA VAL A 311 12.28 -7.86 10.14
C VAL A 311 11.81 -8.21 11.54
N ILE A 312 12.08 -9.43 11.95
CA ILE A 312 11.73 -9.96 13.29
C ILE A 312 12.93 -9.89 14.24
N ASP A 313 12.73 -10.29 15.48
CA ASP A 313 13.77 -10.36 16.50
C ASP A 313 15.03 -11.09 16.01
N LYS A 314 16.20 -10.67 16.50
CA LYS A 314 17.52 -11.16 16.06
C LYS A 314 17.87 -10.85 14.58
N ASN A 315 17.21 -9.84 14.00
CA ASN A 315 17.42 -9.40 12.62
C ASN A 315 17.17 -10.49 11.57
N GLY A 316 16.22 -11.39 11.83
CA GLY A 316 15.70 -12.34 10.85
C GLY A 316 14.64 -11.71 9.96
N LEU A 317 14.55 -12.17 8.71
CA LEU A 317 13.41 -11.83 7.84
C LEU A 317 12.18 -12.62 8.30
N PHE A 318 11.00 -12.00 8.21
CA PHE A 318 9.73 -12.56 8.70
C PHE A 318 9.30 -13.87 8.03
N SER A 319 9.75 -14.12 6.79
CA SER A 319 9.33 -15.26 5.97
C SER A 319 10.49 -15.90 5.23
N PRO A 320 10.62 -17.25 5.24
CA PRO A 320 11.54 -18.00 4.38
C PRO A 320 11.28 -17.76 2.89
N ILE A 321 10.02 -17.66 2.45
CA ILE A 321 9.64 -17.36 1.06
C ILE A 321 10.25 -16.02 0.64
N PHE A 322 10.07 -14.99 1.48
CA PHE A 322 10.62 -13.68 1.20
C PHE A 322 12.15 -13.66 1.18
N ARG A 323 12.78 -14.43 2.07
CA ARG A 323 14.24 -14.59 2.12
C ARG A 323 14.78 -15.21 0.84
N GLU A 324 14.17 -16.30 0.37
CA GLU A 324 14.62 -16.96 -0.87
C GLU A 324 14.43 -16.07 -2.10
N HIS A 325 13.35 -15.29 -2.12
CA HIS A 325 13.15 -14.29 -3.19
C HIS A 325 14.29 -13.26 -3.21
N LEU A 326 14.61 -12.63 -2.07
CA LEU A 326 15.69 -11.65 -1.97
C LEU A 326 17.05 -12.29 -2.30
N ARG A 327 17.28 -13.56 -1.92
CA ARG A 327 18.50 -14.30 -2.26
C ARG A 327 18.60 -14.55 -3.76
N ALA A 328 17.51 -14.98 -4.39
CA ALA A 328 17.45 -15.18 -5.83
C ALA A 328 17.71 -13.86 -6.58
N GLU A 329 17.10 -12.75 -6.17
CA GLU A 329 17.38 -11.43 -6.75
C GLU A 329 18.83 -10.99 -6.55
N SER A 330 19.46 -11.35 -5.44
CA SER A 330 20.87 -11.02 -5.18
C SER A 330 21.84 -11.89 -6.01
N GLN A 331 21.42 -13.09 -6.43
CA GLN A 331 22.22 -14.03 -7.24
C GLN A 331 21.99 -13.87 -8.74
N ILE A 332 20.84 -13.37 -9.14
CA ILE A 332 20.57 -13.02 -10.53
C ILE A 332 21.32 -11.70 -10.78
N GLY A 333 22.51 -11.81 -11.36
CA GLY A 333 23.13 -10.66 -11.98
C GLY A 333 22.07 -10.01 -12.87
N THR A 334 21.88 -8.70 -12.77
CA THR A 334 20.83 -8.03 -13.51
C THR A 334 20.97 -8.35 -14.98
N GLY A 335 20.11 -9.19 -15.48
CA GLY A 335 19.94 -9.39 -16.91
C GLY A 335 19.37 -8.14 -17.58
N LEU A 336 19.80 -6.93 -17.15
CA LEU A 336 19.44 -5.70 -17.82
C LEU A 336 19.98 -5.75 -19.25
N ARG A 337 19.08 -5.77 -20.20
CA ARG A 337 19.35 -5.69 -21.61
C ARG A 337 18.63 -4.49 -22.18
N ILE A 338 19.38 -3.64 -22.88
CA ILE A 338 18.82 -2.48 -23.58
C ILE A 338 18.97 -2.72 -25.07
N ASP A 339 17.84 -2.69 -25.76
CA ASP A 339 17.77 -2.63 -27.22
C ASP A 339 17.65 -1.16 -27.62
N THR A 340 18.76 -0.59 -28.04
CA THR A 340 18.84 0.83 -28.40
C THR A 340 18.12 1.16 -29.69
N GLU A 341 18.01 0.18 -30.63
CA GLU A 341 17.28 0.37 -31.89
C GLU A 341 15.78 0.31 -31.67
N ALA A 342 15.29 -0.70 -30.96
CA ALA A 342 13.88 -0.83 -30.63
C ALA A 342 13.44 0.10 -29.48
N LYS A 343 14.38 0.81 -28.82
CA LYS A 343 14.17 1.63 -27.60
C LYS A 343 13.50 0.83 -26.49
N LYS A 344 13.90 -0.41 -26.31
CA LYS A 344 13.36 -1.33 -25.34
C LYS A 344 14.36 -1.64 -24.24
N VAL A 345 13.86 -1.70 -23.01
CA VAL A 345 14.62 -2.10 -21.82
C VAL A 345 14.00 -3.39 -21.30
N PHE A 346 14.85 -4.40 -21.09
CA PHE A 346 14.43 -5.68 -20.53
C PHE A 346 15.22 -5.94 -19.25
N ILE A 347 14.57 -6.54 -18.26
CA ILE A 347 15.23 -7.17 -17.13
C ILE A 347 14.68 -8.58 -17.03
N ASP A 348 15.57 -9.55 -17.02
CA ASP A 348 15.23 -10.98 -17.00
C ASP A 348 14.16 -11.34 -18.06
N ASP A 349 14.34 -10.82 -19.29
CA ASP A 349 13.43 -10.95 -20.44
C ASP A 349 12.03 -10.31 -20.29
N VAL A 350 11.77 -9.57 -19.19
CA VAL A 350 10.56 -8.77 -19.03
C VAL A 350 10.79 -7.35 -19.57
N GLU A 351 9.93 -6.91 -20.50
CA GLU A 351 10.02 -5.58 -21.09
C GLU A 351 9.59 -4.48 -20.11
N LEU A 352 10.48 -3.52 -19.84
CA LEU A 352 10.28 -2.38 -18.94
C LEU A 352 10.09 -1.04 -19.62
N SER A 353 10.12 -0.99 -20.93
CA SER A 353 10.23 0.25 -21.71
C SER A 353 9.04 1.19 -21.60
N LEU A 354 7.88 0.71 -21.14
CA LEU A 354 6.61 1.45 -21.17
C LEU A 354 6.57 2.71 -20.27
N PHE A 355 7.56 2.91 -19.40
CA PHE A 355 7.51 3.94 -18.35
C PHE A 355 8.69 4.91 -18.36
N LEU A 356 9.62 4.76 -19.31
CA LEU A 356 10.78 5.64 -19.43
C LEU A 356 10.49 6.81 -20.37
N SER A 357 10.77 8.03 -19.93
CA SER A 357 10.83 9.17 -20.84
C SER A 357 12.02 9.04 -21.80
N PRO A 358 12.03 9.73 -22.94
CA PRO A 358 13.14 9.68 -23.90
C PRO A 358 14.50 10.02 -23.27
N ILE A 359 14.53 10.97 -22.32
CA ILE A 359 15.75 11.36 -21.62
C ILE A 359 16.20 10.28 -20.64
N GLU A 360 15.27 9.69 -19.87
CA GLU A 360 15.56 8.58 -18.95
C GLU A 360 16.09 7.37 -19.71
N PHE A 361 15.51 7.06 -20.87
CA PHE A 361 15.99 5.98 -21.72
C PHE A 361 17.43 6.23 -22.21
N LYS A 362 17.70 7.41 -22.77
CA LYS A 362 19.05 7.77 -23.22
C LYS A 362 20.07 7.72 -22.10
N PHE A 363 19.73 8.26 -20.94
CA PHE A 363 20.57 8.23 -19.75
C PHE A 363 20.93 6.79 -19.34
N LEU A 364 19.93 5.92 -19.28
CA LEU A 364 20.12 4.51 -18.94
C LEU A 364 20.92 3.75 -20.03
N ALA A 365 20.64 4.04 -21.31
CA ALA A 365 21.35 3.43 -22.44
C ALA A 365 22.84 3.77 -22.42
N TYR A 366 23.17 5.04 -22.16
CA TYR A 366 24.57 5.45 -22.03
C TYR A 366 25.31 4.72 -20.90
N LEU A 367 24.68 4.63 -19.73
CA LEU A 367 25.26 3.88 -18.61
C LEU A 367 25.39 2.39 -18.92
N TYR A 368 24.46 1.83 -19.70
CA TYR A 368 24.50 0.42 -20.10
C TYR A 368 25.64 0.12 -21.07
N GLU A 369 25.89 0.99 -22.04
CA GLU A 369 27.03 0.87 -22.96
C GLU A 369 28.38 0.91 -22.23
N HIS A 370 28.41 1.64 -21.08
CA HIS A 370 29.60 1.82 -20.24
C HIS A 370 29.46 1.12 -18.88
N LYS A 371 28.75 -0.02 -18.84
CA LYS A 371 28.48 -0.76 -17.60
C LYS A 371 29.74 -1.09 -16.83
N ASN A 372 29.64 -1.10 -15.51
CA ASN A 372 30.72 -1.36 -14.56
C ASN A 372 31.88 -0.34 -14.62
N THR A 373 31.70 0.77 -15.32
CA THR A 373 32.64 1.90 -15.31
C THR A 373 31.95 3.15 -14.77
N VAL A 374 32.74 4.07 -14.22
CA VAL A 374 32.21 5.35 -13.79
C VAL A 374 32.08 6.26 -15.02
N CYS A 375 30.84 6.60 -15.36
CA CYS A 375 30.54 7.53 -16.44
C CYS A 375 30.58 8.96 -15.89
N ASP A 376 31.41 9.79 -16.49
CA ASP A 376 31.51 11.19 -16.16
C ASP A 376 30.16 11.91 -16.29
N ARG A 377 29.85 12.78 -15.31
CA ARG A 377 28.55 13.47 -15.23
C ARG A 377 28.27 14.30 -16.48
N GLU A 378 29.26 15.05 -16.97
CA GLU A 378 29.11 15.92 -18.14
C GLU A 378 28.82 15.11 -19.40
N LYS A 379 29.53 14.01 -19.61
CA LYS A 379 29.32 13.11 -20.77
C LYS A 379 27.93 12.47 -20.78
N VAL A 380 27.45 12.05 -19.61
CA VAL A 380 26.09 11.48 -19.49
C VAL A 380 25.03 12.54 -19.80
N ILE A 381 25.23 13.78 -19.32
CA ILE A 381 24.33 14.91 -19.61
C ILE A 381 24.35 15.23 -21.11
N GLU A 382 25.51 15.37 -21.71
CA GLU A 382 25.67 15.65 -23.14
C GLU A 382 24.94 14.62 -23.99
N PHE A 383 25.08 13.34 -23.69
CA PHE A 383 24.41 12.26 -24.42
C PHE A 383 22.88 12.27 -24.22
N ALA A 384 22.42 12.41 -22.97
CA ALA A 384 21.00 12.30 -22.63
C ALA A 384 20.19 13.50 -23.15
N TRP A 385 20.77 14.71 -23.10
CA TRP A 385 20.12 15.96 -23.55
C TRP A 385 20.46 16.34 -24.98
N GLY A 386 21.24 15.53 -25.72
CA GLY A 386 21.44 15.69 -27.15
C GLY A 386 22.41 16.81 -27.54
N GLY A 387 23.52 16.96 -26.81
CA GLY A 387 24.59 17.90 -27.17
C GLY A 387 24.36 19.35 -26.72
N HIS A 388 23.34 19.61 -25.90
CA HIS A 388 23.08 20.91 -25.30
C HIS A 388 23.13 20.85 -23.77
N PRO A 389 24.32 20.70 -23.15
CA PRO A 389 24.44 20.66 -21.69
C PRO A 389 24.22 22.04 -21.05
N GLU A 390 24.28 23.13 -21.84
CA GLU A 390 24.09 24.48 -21.33
C GLU A 390 22.65 24.68 -20.84
N GLY A 391 22.49 24.83 -19.50
CA GLY A 391 21.20 25.05 -18.85
C GLY A 391 20.63 23.84 -18.11
N VAL A 392 21.31 22.70 -18.10
CA VAL A 392 20.93 21.55 -17.27
C VAL A 392 21.50 21.73 -15.88
N SER A 393 20.65 21.97 -14.88
CA SER A 393 21.10 22.10 -13.50
C SER A 393 21.43 20.73 -12.86
N ASP A 394 22.30 20.74 -11.88
CA ASP A 394 22.64 19.55 -11.09
C ASP A 394 21.40 18.91 -10.46
N GLU A 395 20.47 19.75 -9.98
CA GLU A 395 19.22 19.30 -9.40
C GLU A 395 18.33 18.57 -10.41
N ALA A 396 18.32 19.01 -11.68
CA ALA A 396 17.54 18.35 -12.73
C ALA A 396 18.07 16.94 -13.03
N VAL A 397 19.40 16.77 -13.02
CA VAL A 397 20.05 15.47 -13.19
C VAL A 397 19.77 14.57 -11.99
N ASP A 398 19.90 15.09 -10.77
CA ASP A 398 19.66 14.31 -9.55
C ASP A 398 18.18 13.87 -9.44
N GLN A 399 17.23 14.73 -9.85
CA GLN A 399 15.81 14.37 -9.96
C GLN A 399 15.56 13.30 -11.03
N LEU A 400 16.23 13.38 -12.18
CA LEU A 400 16.13 12.36 -13.22
C LEU A 400 16.63 11.01 -12.70
N VAL A 401 17.81 10.99 -12.08
CA VAL A 401 18.41 9.78 -11.51
C VAL A 401 17.52 9.19 -10.42
N SER A 402 16.97 10.03 -9.54
CA SER A 402 16.04 9.60 -8.49
C SER A 402 14.79 8.96 -9.07
N ARG A 403 14.16 9.58 -10.09
CA ARG A 403 12.99 9.02 -10.78
C ARG A 403 13.32 7.70 -11.47
N LEU A 404 14.46 7.65 -12.17
CA LEU A 404 14.89 6.44 -12.86
C LEU A 404 15.16 5.28 -11.89
N ARG A 405 15.83 5.56 -10.77
CA ARG A 405 16.00 4.57 -9.69
C ARG A 405 14.67 4.08 -9.13
N SER A 406 13.73 4.97 -8.89
CA SER A 406 12.40 4.60 -8.40
C SER A 406 11.65 3.72 -9.40
N LYS A 407 11.73 4.02 -10.70
CA LYS A 407 11.11 3.21 -11.77
C LYS A 407 11.77 1.83 -11.88
N LEU A 408 13.10 1.78 -11.85
CA LEU A 408 13.84 0.52 -11.87
C LEU A 408 13.56 -0.31 -10.62
N LEU A 409 13.54 0.31 -9.44
CA LEU A 409 13.19 -0.36 -8.19
C LEU A 409 11.78 -0.94 -8.23
N ALA A 410 10.79 -0.19 -8.71
CA ALA A 410 9.40 -0.63 -8.81
C ALA A 410 9.22 -1.84 -9.74
N GLN A 411 10.03 -1.95 -10.79
CA GLN A 411 9.93 -3.01 -11.79
C GLN A 411 10.85 -4.21 -11.51
N THR A 412 11.95 -3.99 -10.81
CA THR A 412 13.02 -4.98 -10.67
C THR A 412 13.32 -5.36 -9.23
N GLY A 413 12.76 -4.64 -8.26
CA GLY A 413 13.16 -4.76 -6.87
C GLY A 413 14.57 -4.19 -6.56
N ARG A 414 15.28 -3.66 -7.57
CA ARG A 414 16.68 -3.20 -7.44
C ARG A 414 16.83 -1.70 -7.67
N GLY A 415 17.05 -0.96 -6.59
CA GLY A 415 17.38 0.48 -6.62
C GLY A 415 18.87 0.78 -6.72
N ASP A 416 19.73 -0.25 -6.62
CA ASP A 416 21.20 -0.17 -6.62
C ASP A 416 21.85 -0.25 -8.00
N LEU A 417 21.03 -0.47 -9.05
CA LEU A 417 21.49 -0.56 -10.43
C LEU A 417 22.28 0.67 -10.87
N ILE A 418 21.83 1.85 -10.48
CA ILE A 418 22.53 3.10 -10.76
C ILE A 418 23.11 3.65 -9.46
N THR A 419 24.42 3.71 -9.36
CA THR A 419 25.11 4.28 -8.21
C THR A 419 25.72 5.63 -8.57
N THR A 420 25.62 6.61 -7.66
CA THR A 420 26.31 7.89 -7.78
C THR A 420 27.69 7.77 -7.14
N VAL A 421 28.74 8.05 -7.91
CA VAL A 421 30.11 8.19 -7.43
C VAL A 421 30.38 9.66 -7.19
N ARG A 422 30.41 10.08 -5.92
CA ARG A 422 30.55 11.50 -5.55
C ARG A 422 31.76 12.14 -6.22
N GLY A 423 31.54 13.26 -6.90
CA GLY A 423 32.58 14.03 -7.61
C GLY A 423 33.04 13.45 -8.94
N HIS A 424 32.49 12.29 -9.37
CA HIS A 424 32.91 11.62 -10.61
C HIS A 424 31.78 11.32 -11.57
N GLY A 425 30.55 11.06 -11.10
CA GLY A 425 29.42 10.79 -11.98
C GLY A 425 28.60 9.57 -11.56
N PHE A 426 28.22 8.71 -12.51
CA PHE A 426 27.31 7.60 -12.30
C PHE A 426 27.89 6.29 -12.81
N THR A 427 27.53 5.19 -12.20
CA THR A 427 27.84 3.84 -12.70
C THR A 427 26.59 2.97 -12.71
N LEU A 428 26.47 2.13 -13.73
CA LEU A 428 25.49 1.05 -13.79
C LEU A 428 26.16 -0.24 -13.33
N ASN A 429 25.70 -0.74 -12.19
CA ASN A 429 26.21 -1.99 -11.62
C ASN A 429 25.48 -3.16 -12.26
N GLN A 430 26.18 -3.91 -13.10
CA GLN A 430 25.78 -5.25 -13.53
C GLN A 430 26.75 -6.23 -12.90
N SER A 431 26.25 -7.00 -11.95
CA SER A 431 26.98 -8.18 -11.45
C SER A 431 26.74 -9.35 -12.37
#